data_97c4f7007d1dc959b8a5b1a894e456d6
#
_entry.id   97c4f7007d1dc959b8a5b1a894e456d6
#
_cell.length_a   1.000
_cell.length_b   1.000
_cell.length_c   1.000
_cell.angle_alpha   90.00
_cell.angle_beta   90.00
_cell.angle_gamma   90.00
#
_symmetry.space_group_name_H-M   'P 1'
#
loop_
_entity.id
_entity.type
_entity.pdbx_description
1 polymer ?
#
loop_
_entity_poly.entity_id
_entity_poly.type
_entity_poly.pdbx_seq_one_letter_code
_entity_poly.pdbx_strand_id
1 'polypeptide(L)'
;MIPLIFLLSCIALFSAAYAILTIRRTKKQIAEMTEALADIRNGNGNRRILALSHELTAPLVYEINDIIVSYEERLSAFYQMEEANKQLMTSLSHDVRTPLTTLIGYLDALCREPAADGEQTEYLENARRKARDLKEYIDVLFDWFKLTSNEFTLNPQTAELAELTRTILIDWIPVLEENKLEYVISVPDAPFPVLFDADCYTRILGNLMQNVILHSRATRIELSLTSSEGCALLELSDNGVGIEKEDLKHIFDRLYKCDKGRTAKGSGLGLSIACQLTEKMGGKITAKSAPGRGCAFTLSFPLA
;
A
#
# COMPACT_ATOMS: atom_id res chain seq x y z
N MET A 1 -75.58 21.31 -27.00
CA MET A 1 -74.96 21.75 -25.73
C MET A 1 -74.87 20.63 -24.66
N ILE A 2 -75.94 19.92 -24.37
CA ILE A 2 -75.97 18.87 -23.35
C ILE A 2 -74.89 17.76 -23.57
N PRO A 3 -74.67 17.17 -24.75
CA PRO A 3 -73.66 16.11 -24.92
C PRO A 3 -72.21 16.62 -24.74
N LEU A 4 -71.92 17.90 -25.01
CA LEU A 4 -70.61 18.51 -24.81
C LEU A 4 -70.31 18.70 -23.30
N ILE A 5 -71.31 19.12 -22.53
CA ILE A 5 -71.17 19.29 -21.06
C ILE A 5 -70.95 17.92 -20.39
N PHE A 6 -71.63 16.88 -20.85
CA PHE A 6 -71.44 15.50 -20.37
C PHE A 6 -70.06 14.99 -20.68
N LEU A 7 -69.54 15.19 -21.91
CA LEU A 7 -68.19 14.79 -22.29
C LEU A 7 -67.14 15.51 -21.41
N LEU A 8 -67.27 16.81 -21.21
CA LEU A 8 -66.36 17.58 -20.37
C LEU A 8 -66.37 17.12 -18.91
N SER A 9 -67.54 16.79 -18.36
CA SER A 9 -67.66 16.27 -17.01
C SER A 9 -67.00 14.88 -16.85
N CYS A 10 -67.16 14.01 -17.84
CA CYS A 10 -66.47 12.68 -17.86
C CYS A 10 -64.93 12.84 -17.93
N ILE A 11 -64.44 13.77 -18.76
CA ILE A 11 -62.99 14.01 -18.84
C ILE A 11 -62.47 14.57 -17.49
N ALA A 12 -63.20 15.53 -16.87
CA ALA A 12 -62.82 16.07 -15.56
C ALA A 12 -62.81 14.99 -14.47
N LEU A 13 -63.81 14.12 -14.42
CA LEU A 13 -63.86 13.02 -13.45
C LEU A 13 -62.72 12.02 -13.70
N PHE A 14 -62.40 11.68 -14.94
CA PHE A 14 -61.30 10.79 -15.29
C PHE A 14 -59.95 11.38 -14.90
N SER A 15 -59.73 12.68 -15.22
CA SER A 15 -58.53 13.41 -14.83
C SER A 15 -58.33 13.49 -13.31
N ALA A 16 -59.43 13.77 -12.58
CA ALA A 16 -59.42 13.81 -11.12
C ALA A 16 -59.09 12.43 -10.52
N ALA A 17 -59.70 11.35 -11.04
CA ALA A 17 -59.42 9.99 -10.61
C ALA A 17 -57.97 9.58 -10.90
N TYR A 18 -57.42 9.93 -12.08
CA TYR A 18 -56.05 9.74 -12.45
C TYR A 18 -55.08 10.48 -11.52
N ALA A 19 -55.35 11.75 -11.24
CA ALA A 19 -54.53 12.56 -10.33
C ALA A 19 -54.53 11.98 -8.89
N ILE A 20 -55.68 11.50 -8.37
CA ILE A 20 -55.79 10.87 -7.05
C ILE A 20 -54.97 9.57 -7.00
N LEU A 21 -55.05 8.74 -8.04
CA LEU A 21 -54.30 7.52 -8.13
C LEU A 21 -52.77 7.74 -8.16
N THR A 22 -52.35 8.74 -8.95
CA THR A 22 -50.93 9.13 -9.06
C THR A 22 -50.39 9.62 -7.71
N ILE A 23 -51.15 10.53 -7.03
CA ILE A 23 -50.76 11.05 -5.71
C ILE A 23 -50.65 9.90 -4.68
N ARG A 24 -51.63 8.97 -4.65
CA ARG A 24 -51.60 7.83 -3.73
C ARG A 24 -50.37 6.92 -3.99
N ARG A 25 -50.08 6.68 -5.26
CA ARG A 25 -48.94 5.88 -5.67
C ARG A 25 -47.60 6.52 -5.26
N THR A 26 -47.43 7.82 -5.53
CA THR A 26 -46.24 8.58 -5.13
C THR A 26 -46.07 8.64 -3.61
N LYS A 27 -47.15 8.83 -2.84
CA LYS A 27 -47.10 8.81 -1.37
C LYS A 27 -46.64 7.42 -0.84
N LYS A 28 -47.16 6.32 -1.43
CA LYS A 28 -46.72 4.97 -1.06
C LYS A 28 -45.21 4.77 -1.34
N GLN A 29 -44.74 5.19 -2.49
CA GLN A 29 -43.30 5.11 -2.85
C GLN A 29 -42.42 5.90 -1.90
N ILE A 30 -42.80 7.12 -1.55
CA ILE A 30 -42.07 7.92 -0.57
C ILE A 30 -42.03 7.22 0.80
N ALA A 31 -43.12 6.59 1.23
CA ALA A 31 -43.14 5.83 2.47
C ALA A 31 -42.18 4.60 2.42
N GLU A 32 -42.18 3.87 1.31
CA GLU A 32 -41.27 2.74 1.08
C GLU A 32 -39.79 3.19 1.06
N MET A 33 -39.49 4.32 0.44
CA MET A 33 -38.15 4.95 0.46
C MET A 33 -37.72 5.31 1.88
N THR A 34 -38.63 5.93 2.65
CA THR A 34 -38.33 6.35 4.03
C THR A 34 -38.06 5.13 4.92
N GLU A 35 -38.83 4.06 4.75
CA GLU A 35 -38.62 2.80 5.47
C GLU A 35 -37.30 2.14 5.08
N ALA A 36 -36.97 2.08 3.78
CA ALA A 36 -35.70 1.55 3.30
C ALA A 36 -34.49 2.33 3.84
N LEU A 37 -34.57 3.67 3.85
CA LEU A 37 -33.53 4.52 4.44
C LEU A 37 -33.39 4.30 5.97
N ALA A 38 -34.51 4.09 6.66
CA ALA A 38 -34.46 3.76 8.08
C ALA A 38 -33.77 2.40 8.36
N ASP A 39 -34.06 1.40 7.53
CA ASP A 39 -33.39 0.08 7.62
C ASP A 39 -31.89 0.18 7.36
N ILE A 40 -31.48 0.92 6.34
CA ILE A 40 -30.07 1.15 6.03
C ILE A 40 -29.38 1.85 7.19
N ARG A 41 -30.01 2.88 7.77
CA ARG A 41 -29.48 3.56 8.97
C ARG A 41 -29.32 2.63 10.17
N ASN A 42 -30.14 1.58 10.27
CA ASN A 42 -30.08 0.58 11.33
C ASN A 42 -29.10 -0.58 11.00
N GLY A 43 -28.32 -0.46 9.92
CA GLY A 43 -27.25 -1.42 9.56
C GLY A 43 -27.64 -2.46 8.50
N ASN A 44 -28.82 -2.38 7.91
CA ASN A 44 -29.23 -3.27 6.82
C ASN A 44 -28.92 -2.65 5.45
N GLY A 45 -27.64 -2.56 5.11
CA GLY A 45 -27.16 -1.93 3.88
C GLY A 45 -27.57 -2.63 2.57
N ASN A 46 -27.92 -3.93 2.62
CA ASN A 46 -28.27 -4.69 1.41
C ASN A 46 -29.64 -4.35 0.81
N ARG A 47 -30.44 -3.51 1.47
CA ARG A 47 -31.75 -3.12 0.96
C ARG A 47 -31.61 -2.12 -0.18
N ARG A 48 -32.27 -2.40 -1.30
CA ARG A 48 -32.36 -1.50 -2.47
C ARG A 48 -33.79 -1.05 -2.64
N ILE A 49 -33.96 0.20 -3.08
CA ILE A 49 -35.25 0.77 -3.39
C ILE A 49 -35.57 0.47 -4.86
N LEU A 50 -36.72 -0.09 -5.13
CA LEU A 50 -37.16 -0.40 -6.49
C LEU A 50 -38.09 0.71 -6.99
N ALA A 51 -37.85 1.16 -8.23
CA ALA A 51 -38.73 2.08 -8.94
C ALA A 51 -38.79 1.68 -10.42
N LEU A 52 -39.96 1.86 -11.01
CA LEU A 52 -40.12 1.68 -12.45
C LEU A 52 -39.72 2.98 -13.18
N SER A 53 -39.08 2.86 -14.34
CA SER A 53 -38.52 4.01 -15.07
C SER A 53 -39.53 5.10 -15.46
N HIS A 54 -40.81 4.79 -15.48
CA HIS A 54 -41.91 5.74 -15.78
C HIS A 54 -42.49 6.43 -14.54
N GLU A 55 -41.99 6.14 -13.35
CA GLU A 55 -42.45 6.72 -12.08
C GLU A 55 -41.79 8.08 -11.83
N LEU A 56 -42.54 9.01 -11.27
CA LEU A 56 -42.04 10.37 -10.97
C LEU A 56 -40.85 10.37 -9.98
N THR A 57 -40.77 9.37 -9.14
CA THR A 57 -39.73 9.19 -8.12
C THR A 57 -38.51 8.41 -8.62
N ALA A 58 -38.55 7.82 -9.82
CA ALA A 58 -37.48 6.99 -10.33
C ALA A 58 -36.09 7.65 -10.36
N PRO A 59 -35.92 8.91 -10.82
CA PRO A 59 -34.61 9.54 -10.78
C PRO A 59 -34.04 9.68 -9.36
N LEU A 60 -34.90 10.02 -8.39
CA LEU A 60 -34.47 10.12 -6.99
C LEU A 60 -34.11 8.74 -6.40
N VAL A 61 -34.82 7.69 -6.76
CA VAL A 61 -34.50 6.32 -6.33
C VAL A 61 -33.14 5.87 -6.85
N TYR A 62 -32.83 6.17 -8.11
CA TYR A 62 -31.53 5.83 -8.70
C TYR A 62 -30.39 6.56 -7.96
N GLU A 63 -30.50 7.86 -7.75
CA GLU A 63 -29.50 8.64 -6.99
C GLU A 63 -29.33 8.13 -5.56
N ILE A 64 -30.41 7.77 -4.86
CA ILE A 64 -30.35 7.19 -3.52
C ILE A 64 -29.63 5.83 -3.55
N ASN A 65 -29.93 4.97 -4.49
CA ASN A 65 -29.27 3.68 -4.61
C ASN A 65 -27.77 3.84 -4.93
N ASP A 66 -27.37 4.81 -5.77
CA ASP A 66 -25.96 5.08 -6.07
C ASP A 66 -25.22 5.61 -4.82
N ILE A 67 -25.88 6.47 -4.03
CA ILE A 67 -25.33 6.91 -2.73
C ILE A 67 -25.15 5.70 -1.78
N ILE A 68 -26.14 4.81 -1.70
CA ILE A 68 -26.06 3.62 -0.85
C ILE A 68 -24.89 2.73 -1.27
N VAL A 69 -24.73 2.46 -2.58
CA VAL A 69 -23.61 1.65 -3.11
C VAL A 69 -22.27 2.31 -2.75
N SER A 70 -22.12 3.60 -3.02
CA SER A 70 -20.88 4.31 -2.72
C SER A 70 -20.55 4.33 -1.22
N TYR A 71 -21.57 4.41 -0.37
CA TYR A 71 -21.40 4.34 1.08
C TYR A 71 -20.97 2.96 1.56
N GLU A 72 -21.58 1.90 1.04
CA GLU A 72 -21.19 0.50 1.33
C GLU A 72 -19.76 0.19 0.92
N GLU A 73 -19.35 0.65 -0.27
CA GLU A 73 -17.96 0.50 -0.75
C GLU A 73 -16.98 1.20 0.19
N ARG A 74 -17.28 2.44 0.60
CA ARG A 74 -16.45 3.18 1.56
C ARG A 74 -16.40 2.51 2.93
N LEU A 75 -17.52 2.02 3.41
CA LEU A 75 -17.61 1.33 4.70
C LEU A 75 -16.83 0.01 4.67
N SER A 76 -16.96 -0.76 3.58
CA SER A 76 -16.19 -1.99 3.37
C SER A 76 -14.68 -1.69 3.34
N ALA A 77 -14.25 -0.68 2.60
CA ALA A 77 -12.86 -0.24 2.55
C ALA A 77 -12.35 0.21 3.94
N PHE A 78 -13.19 0.90 4.71
CA PHE A 78 -12.85 1.31 6.08
C PHE A 78 -12.64 0.10 6.99
N TYR A 79 -13.53 -0.89 6.98
CA TYR A 79 -13.36 -2.11 7.80
C TYR A 79 -12.15 -2.94 7.36
N GLN A 80 -11.88 -3.04 6.07
CA GLN A 80 -10.68 -3.69 5.57
C GLN A 80 -9.40 -2.99 6.05
N MET A 81 -9.39 -1.66 6.04
CA MET A 81 -8.27 -0.86 6.53
C MET A 81 -8.10 -1.00 8.06
N GLU A 82 -9.20 -1.03 8.82
CA GLU A 82 -9.17 -1.25 10.27
C GLU A 82 -8.61 -2.63 10.63
N GLU A 83 -9.08 -3.68 9.95
CA GLU A 83 -8.58 -5.04 10.16
C GLU A 83 -7.11 -5.17 9.75
N ALA A 84 -6.71 -4.57 8.64
CA ALA A 84 -5.32 -4.52 8.23
C ALA A 84 -4.43 -3.79 9.25
N ASN A 85 -4.91 -2.69 9.84
CA ASN A 85 -4.19 -1.99 10.90
C ASN A 85 -4.08 -2.83 12.19
N LYS A 86 -5.12 -3.57 12.56
CA LYS A 86 -5.10 -4.46 13.73
C LYS A 86 -4.12 -5.62 13.53
N GLN A 87 -4.11 -6.24 12.35
CA GLN A 87 -3.16 -7.28 11.99
C GLN A 87 -1.72 -6.75 12.00
N LEU A 88 -1.51 -5.55 11.46
CA LEU A 88 -0.25 -4.83 11.52
C LEU A 88 0.24 -4.70 12.98
N MET A 89 -0.57 -4.13 13.89
CA MET A 89 -0.19 -3.95 15.28
C MET A 89 0.14 -5.26 15.99
N THR A 90 -0.59 -6.32 15.67
CA THR A 90 -0.33 -7.66 16.23
C THR A 90 1.00 -8.22 15.75
N SER A 91 1.28 -8.14 14.44
CA SER A 91 2.54 -8.58 13.85
C SER A 91 3.74 -7.78 14.40
N LEU A 92 3.62 -6.45 14.45
CA LEU A 92 4.64 -5.56 14.99
C LEU A 92 4.98 -5.89 16.45
N SER A 93 3.96 -6.13 17.27
CA SER A 93 4.14 -6.49 18.69
C SER A 93 4.92 -7.80 18.84
N HIS A 94 4.66 -8.78 17.97
CA HIS A 94 5.39 -10.04 17.95
C HIS A 94 6.84 -9.86 17.47
N ASP A 95 7.04 -9.11 16.38
CA ASP A 95 8.35 -8.92 15.75
C ASP A 95 9.30 -8.04 16.58
N VAL A 96 8.78 -7.15 17.44
CA VAL A 96 9.54 -6.42 18.46
C VAL A 96 9.85 -7.31 19.67
N ARG A 97 8.89 -8.12 20.13
CA ARG A 97 9.05 -8.94 21.33
C ARG A 97 10.16 -9.98 21.18
N THR A 98 10.28 -10.61 20.01
CA THR A 98 11.25 -11.69 19.78
C THR A 98 12.70 -11.24 19.93
N PRO A 99 13.22 -10.22 19.23
CA PRO A 99 14.58 -9.72 19.42
C PRO A 99 14.80 -9.15 20.82
N LEU A 100 13.81 -8.49 21.41
CA LEU A 100 13.89 -7.94 22.77
C LEU A 100 14.05 -9.05 23.81
N THR A 101 13.25 -10.12 23.72
CA THR A 101 13.38 -11.28 24.64
C THR A 101 14.75 -11.96 24.50
N THR A 102 15.24 -12.08 23.27
CA THR A 102 16.56 -12.65 23.01
C THR A 102 17.68 -11.77 23.55
N LEU A 103 17.58 -10.45 23.39
CA LEU A 103 18.51 -9.46 23.96
C LEU A 103 18.56 -9.57 25.49
N ILE A 104 17.40 -9.59 26.14
CA ILE A 104 17.30 -9.75 27.60
C ILE A 104 17.92 -11.08 28.02
N GLY A 105 17.67 -12.18 27.30
CA GLY A 105 18.25 -13.47 27.60
C GLY A 105 19.78 -13.49 27.57
N TYR A 106 20.43 -12.81 26.60
CA TYR A 106 21.89 -12.68 26.58
C TYR A 106 22.40 -11.81 27.72
N LEU A 107 21.73 -10.72 28.07
CA LEU A 107 22.09 -9.88 29.20
C LEU A 107 21.92 -10.61 30.54
N ASP A 108 20.85 -11.39 30.70
CA ASP A 108 20.64 -12.21 31.91
C ASP A 108 21.71 -13.30 32.04
N ALA A 109 22.14 -13.92 30.92
CA ALA A 109 23.22 -14.89 30.92
C ALA A 109 24.55 -14.27 31.40
N LEU A 110 24.85 -13.05 30.94
CA LEU A 110 26.04 -12.30 31.39
C LEU A 110 26.00 -11.95 32.89
N CYS A 111 24.81 -11.79 33.48
CA CYS A 111 24.65 -11.43 34.90
C CYS A 111 24.66 -12.64 35.83
N ARG A 112 24.38 -13.85 35.34
CA ARG A 112 24.15 -15.02 36.22
C ARG A 112 25.36 -15.86 36.52
N GLU A 113 26.33 -15.95 35.60
CA GLU A 113 27.52 -16.81 35.78
C GLU A 113 28.80 -16.10 35.32
N PRO A 114 29.93 -16.33 36.01
CA PRO A 114 31.24 -16.00 35.47
C PRO A 114 31.53 -16.98 34.31
N ALA A 115 30.98 -16.67 33.11
CA ALA A 115 31.30 -17.40 31.91
C ALA A 115 32.80 -17.26 31.60
N ALA A 116 33.39 -18.23 30.94
CA ALA A 116 34.77 -18.15 30.44
C ALA A 116 34.91 -16.88 29.56
N ASP A 117 36.08 -16.24 29.60
CA ASP A 117 36.34 -14.95 28.94
C ASP A 117 35.86 -14.87 27.49
N GLY A 118 35.84 -15.98 26.75
CA GLY A 118 35.36 -16.07 25.37
C GLY A 118 33.82 -16.04 25.24
N GLU A 119 33.10 -16.69 26.16
CA GLU A 119 31.62 -16.75 26.12
C GLU A 119 30.99 -15.43 26.50
N GLN A 120 31.59 -14.67 27.41
CA GLN A 120 31.12 -13.32 27.76
C GLN A 120 31.17 -12.38 26.57
N THR A 121 32.28 -12.43 25.82
CA THR A 121 32.43 -11.60 24.59
C THR A 121 31.39 -11.98 23.55
N GLU A 122 31.14 -13.26 23.35
CA GLU A 122 30.13 -13.74 22.39
C GLU A 122 28.70 -13.30 22.79
N TYR A 123 28.32 -13.42 24.06
CA TYR A 123 27.01 -12.98 24.54
C TYR A 123 26.85 -11.46 24.39
N LEU A 124 27.88 -10.67 24.67
CA LEU A 124 27.86 -9.23 24.52
C LEU A 124 27.70 -8.82 23.04
N GLU A 125 28.43 -9.47 22.14
CA GLU A 125 28.31 -9.21 20.70
C GLU A 125 26.94 -9.60 20.15
N ASN A 126 26.40 -10.73 20.60
CA ASN A 126 25.06 -11.17 20.25
C ASN A 126 23.98 -10.20 20.77
N ALA A 127 24.12 -9.74 22.01
CA ALA A 127 23.22 -8.74 22.59
C ALA A 127 23.28 -7.41 21.80
N ARG A 128 24.50 -6.95 21.48
CA ARG A 128 24.72 -5.73 20.68
C ARG A 128 24.11 -5.83 19.27
N ARG A 129 24.27 -6.99 18.61
CA ARG A 129 23.65 -7.26 17.32
C ARG A 129 22.13 -7.21 17.41
N LYS A 130 21.53 -7.85 18.42
CA LYS A 130 20.07 -7.85 18.61
C LYS A 130 19.51 -6.48 18.96
N ALA A 131 20.24 -5.65 19.69
CA ALA A 131 19.87 -4.28 19.95
C ALA A 131 19.88 -3.43 18.66
N ARG A 132 20.85 -3.63 17.78
CA ARG A 132 20.90 -2.97 16.46
C ARG A 132 19.75 -3.42 15.57
N ASP A 133 19.52 -4.74 15.44
CA ASP A 133 18.40 -5.31 14.67
C ASP A 133 17.07 -4.68 15.12
N LEU A 134 16.87 -4.55 16.44
CA LEU A 134 15.65 -3.97 17.01
C LEU A 134 15.54 -2.47 16.71
N LYS A 135 16.65 -1.72 16.82
CA LYS A 135 16.67 -0.30 16.47
C LYS A 135 16.29 -0.09 15.00
N GLU A 136 16.91 -0.79 14.08
CA GLU A 136 16.61 -0.71 12.65
C GLU A 136 15.13 -1.03 12.37
N TYR A 137 14.59 -2.05 13.04
CA TYR A 137 13.18 -2.41 12.90
C TYR A 137 12.24 -1.27 13.38
N ILE A 138 12.57 -0.64 14.49
CA ILE A 138 11.81 0.50 15.04
C ILE A 138 11.91 1.72 14.11
N ASP A 139 13.08 2.01 13.55
CA ASP A 139 13.29 3.10 12.61
C ASP A 139 12.41 2.93 11.36
N VAL A 140 12.39 1.73 10.77
CA VAL A 140 11.51 1.39 9.63
C VAL A 140 10.02 1.54 9.98
N LEU A 141 9.65 1.17 11.21
CA LEU A 141 8.29 1.30 11.70
C LEU A 141 7.85 2.76 11.85
N PHE A 142 8.70 3.61 12.45
CA PHE A 142 8.44 5.04 12.55
C PHE A 142 8.31 5.70 11.19
N ASP A 143 9.15 5.30 10.25
CA ASP A 143 9.10 5.77 8.88
C ASP A 143 7.78 5.43 8.21
N TRP A 144 7.33 4.19 8.41
CA TRP A 144 6.04 3.76 7.90
C TRP A 144 4.87 4.55 8.53
N PHE A 145 4.89 4.79 9.85
CA PHE A 145 3.87 5.60 10.51
C PHE A 145 3.83 7.03 9.99
N LYS A 146 4.99 7.66 9.80
CA LYS A 146 5.06 8.99 9.20
C LYS A 146 4.47 9.01 7.80
N LEU A 147 4.77 8.01 6.96
CA LEU A 147 4.26 7.91 5.60
C LEU A 147 2.74 7.73 5.52
N THR A 148 2.15 7.04 6.48
CA THR A 148 0.71 6.78 6.53
C THR A 148 -0.08 7.84 7.29
N SER A 149 0.59 8.67 8.09
CA SER A 149 -0.03 9.83 8.72
C SER A 149 -0.22 10.98 7.72
N ASN A 150 -1.22 11.82 7.95
CA ASN A 150 -1.40 13.04 7.17
C ASN A 150 -0.29 14.10 7.40
N GLU A 151 0.68 13.79 8.25
CA GLU A 151 1.80 14.68 8.60
C GLU A 151 2.99 14.55 7.65
N PHE A 152 3.01 13.50 6.79
CA PHE A 152 4.08 13.33 5.82
C PHE A 152 3.97 14.36 4.70
N THR A 153 4.92 15.28 4.66
CA THR A 153 5.06 16.27 3.60
C THR A 153 6.29 15.97 2.76
N LEU A 154 6.11 15.85 1.44
CA LEU A 154 7.21 15.81 0.50
C LEU A 154 7.86 17.19 0.42
N ASN A 155 9.17 17.23 0.26
CA ASN A 155 9.95 18.42 -0.09
C ASN A 155 10.52 18.26 -1.50
N PRO A 156 9.69 18.33 -2.56
CA PRO A 156 10.13 18.08 -3.92
C PRO A 156 11.02 19.22 -4.42
N GLN A 157 12.17 18.85 -4.96
CA GLN A 157 13.11 19.74 -5.62
C GLN A 157 13.50 19.17 -6.98
N THR A 158 13.74 20.03 -7.94
CA THR A 158 14.32 19.57 -9.20
C THR A 158 15.75 19.15 -8.94
N ALA A 159 16.05 17.89 -9.13
CA ALA A 159 17.37 17.34 -8.92
C ALA A 159 17.75 16.40 -10.08
N GLU A 160 19.04 16.18 -10.22
CA GLU A 160 19.62 15.32 -11.25
C GLU A 160 19.64 13.87 -10.73
N LEU A 161 18.75 13.03 -11.27
CA LEU A 161 18.56 11.67 -10.80
C LEU A 161 19.80 10.80 -10.98
N ALA A 162 20.54 10.97 -12.09
CA ALA A 162 21.74 10.20 -12.34
C ALA A 162 22.84 10.50 -11.31
N GLU A 163 23.05 11.76 -10.97
CA GLU A 163 24.06 12.18 -9.99
C GLU A 163 23.69 11.71 -8.57
N LEU A 164 22.43 11.87 -8.19
CA LEU A 164 21.97 11.37 -6.89
C LEU A 164 22.09 9.86 -6.80
N THR A 165 21.75 9.14 -7.88
CA THR A 165 21.91 7.67 -7.93
C THR A 165 23.37 7.27 -7.73
N ARG A 166 24.32 7.93 -8.40
CA ARG A 166 25.76 7.68 -8.21
C ARG A 166 26.20 7.94 -6.78
N THR A 167 25.75 9.04 -6.19
CA THR A 167 26.07 9.41 -4.80
C THR A 167 25.60 8.34 -3.83
N ILE A 168 24.36 7.85 -3.96
CA ILE A 168 23.83 6.79 -3.12
C ILE A 168 24.61 5.48 -3.31
N LEU A 169 24.96 5.14 -4.55
CA LEU A 169 25.67 3.89 -4.84
C LEU A 169 27.10 3.86 -4.27
N ILE A 170 27.77 5.01 -4.13
CA ILE A 170 29.07 5.11 -3.47
C ILE A 170 29.00 4.55 -2.04
N ASP A 171 27.94 4.84 -1.31
CA ASP A 171 27.75 4.34 0.06
C ASP A 171 27.39 2.85 0.09
N TRP A 172 26.79 2.33 -0.99
CA TRP A 172 26.40 0.91 -1.07
C TRP A 172 27.48 -0.02 -1.58
N ILE A 173 28.45 0.46 -2.35
CA ILE A 173 29.55 -0.38 -2.88
C ILE A 173 30.27 -1.16 -1.78
N PRO A 174 30.72 -0.56 -0.66
CA PRO A 174 31.39 -1.33 0.41
C PRO A 174 30.49 -2.41 1.00
N VAL A 175 29.17 -2.15 1.11
CA VAL A 175 28.20 -3.12 1.64
C VAL A 175 28.02 -4.30 0.68
N LEU A 176 28.00 -4.05 -0.64
CA LEU A 176 27.94 -5.09 -1.66
C LEU A 176 29.20 -5.98 -1.62
N GLU A 177 30.38 -5.37 -1.52
CA GLU A 177 31.65 -6.07 -1.43
C GLU A 177 31.75 -6.95 -0.16
N GLU A 178 31.31 -6.43 0.99
CA GLU A 178 31.26 -7.19 2.24
C GLU A 178 30.32 -8.42 2.11
N ASN A 179 29.21 -8.28 1.37
CA ASN A 179 28.28 -9.38 1.08
C ASN A 179 28.71 -10.24 -0.13
N LYS A 180 29.89 -9.99 -0.73
CA LYS A 180 30.43 -10.74 -1.88
C LYS A 180 29.50 -10.74 -3.09
N LEU A 181 28.79 -9.64 -3.32
CA LEU A 181 27.93 -9.43 -4.48
C LEU A 181 28.71 -8.74 -5.60
N GLU A 182 28.77 -9.35 -6.76
CA GLU A 182 29.21 -8.68 -7.98
C GLU A 182 28.19 -7.62 -8.37
N TYR A 183 28.65 -6.46 -8.85
CA TYR A 183 27.74 -5.39 -9.28
C TYR A 183 28.12 -4.84 -10.64
N VAL A 184 27.10 -4.53 -11.42
CA VAL A 184 27.20 -3.80 -12.68
C VAL A 184 26.34 -2.54 -12.59
N ILE A 185 26.96 -1.38 -12.72
CA ILE A 185 26.30 -0.09 -12.63
C ILE A 185 26.40 0.61 -13.98
N SER A 186 25.24 0.90 -14.57
CA SER A 186 25.11 1.60 -15.85
C SER A 186 24.25 2.86 -15.68
N VAL A 187 24.89 3.93 -15.20
CA VAL A 187 24.26 5.25 -15.02
C VAL A 187 24.92 6.21 -16.05
N PRO A 188 24.20 6.64 -17.09
CA PRO A 188 24.74 7.49 -18.13
C PRO A 188 25.04 8.92 -17.63
N ASP A 189 25.93 9.61 -18.33
CA ASP A 189 26.26 11.03 -18.05
C ASP A 189 25.19 12.00 -18.58
N ALA A 190 24.16 11.49 -19.28
CA ALA A 190 23.06 12.31 -19.76
C ALA A 190 22.24 12.87 -18.58
N PRO A 191 21.68 14.08 -18.70
CA PRO A 191 20.88 14.67 -17.65
C PRO A 191 19.52 13.99 -17.53
N PHE A 192 19.10 13.72 -16.29
CA PHE A 192 17.79 13.19 -15.92
C PHE A 192 17.14 14.10 -14.86
N PRO A 193 16.73 15.32 -15.25
CA PRO A 193 16.06 16.22 -14.31
C PRO A 193 14.70 15.67 -13.91
N VAL A 194 14.47 15.48 -12.62
CA VAL A 194 13.23 14.97 -12.05
C VAL A 194 12.84 15.84 -10.86
N LEU A 195 11.55 16.10 -10.72
CA LEU A 195 10.99 16.77 -9.54
C LEU A 195 10.71 15.72 -8.47
N PHE A 196 11.55 15.61 -7.45
CA PHE A 196 11.39 14.59 -6.41
C PHE A 196 12.07 15.00 -5.09
N ASP A 197 11.80 14.23 -4.06
CA ASP A 197 12.42 14.38 -2.73
C ASP A 197 13.64 13.45 -2.66
N ALA A 198 14.83 14.02 -2.49
CA ALA A 198 16.10 13.28 -2.50
C ALA A 198 16.21 12.28 -1.34
N ASP A 199 15.69 12.63 -0.14
CA ASP A 199 15.70 11.74 1.02
C ASP A 199 14.75 10.55 0.78
N CYS A 200 13.58 10.81 0.21
CA CYS A 200 12.64 9.77 -0.19
C CYS A 200 13.24 8.81 -1.23
N TYR A 201 13.92 9.33 -2.23
CA TYR A 201 14.58 8.52 -3.24
C TYR A 201 15.71 7.66 -2.66
N THR A 202 16.53 8.25 -1.78
CA THR A 202 17.59 7.51 -1.07
C THR A 202 16.99 6.33 -0.28
N ARG A 203 15.85 6.55 0.35
CA ARG A 203 15.14 5.48 1.09
C ARG A 203 14.55 4.41 0.18
N ILE A 204 14.00 4.80 -0.97
CA ILE A 204 13.50 3.83 -1.96
C ILE A 204 14.64 2.92 -2.39
N LEU A 205 15.75 3.50 -2.84
CA LEU A 205 16.89 2.74 -3.33
C LEU A 205 17.50 1.87 -2.24
N GLY A 206 17.62 2.41 -1.01
CA GLY A 206 18.07 1.66 0.18
C GLY A 206 17.20 0.45 0.48
N ASN A 207 15.88 0.58 0.45
CA ASN A 207 14.95 -0.54 0.66
C ASN A 207 15.09 -1.62 -0.43
N LEU A 208 15.27 -1.23 -1.69
CA LEU A 208 15.47 -2.17 -2.79
C LEU A 208 16.80 -2.92 -2.66
N MET A 209 17.90 -2.19 -2.38
CA MET A 209 19.23 -2.79 -2.17
C MET A 209 19.23 -3.75 -0.99
N GLN A 210 18.64 -3.34 0.13
CA GLN A 210 18.54 -4.19 1.33
C GLN A 210 17.69 -5.43 1.08
N ASN A 211 16.63 -5.33 0.27
CA ASN A 211 15.84 -6.48 -0.14
C ASN A 211 16.67 -7.51 -0.92
N VAL A 212 17.51 -7.06 -1.85
CA VAL A 212 18.42 -7.95 -2.58
C VAL A 212 19.39 -8.64 -1.61
N ILE A 213 20.07 -7.90 -0.74
CA ILE A 213 21.07 -8.45 0.19
C ILE A 213 20.46 -9.48 1.16
N LEU A 214 19.26 -9.19 1.70
CA LEU A 214 18.66 -10.02 2.73
C LEU A 214 17.90 -11.25 2.18
N HIS A 215 17.32 -11.14 0.97
CA HIS A 215 16.31 -12.09 0.51
C HIS A 215 16.65 -12.79 -0.80
N SER A 216 17.43 -12.17 -1.69
CA SER A 216 17.62 -12.74 -3.03
C SER A 216 18.55 -13.96 -3.07
N ARG A 217 19.52 -14.08 -2.15
CA ARG A 217 20.66 -15.02 -2.24
C ARG A 217 21.40 -14.88 -3.58
N ALA A 218 21.38 -13.68 -4.15
CA ALA A 218 22.07 -13.41 -5.40
C ALA A 218 23.58 -13.43 -5.24
N THR A 219 24.27 -13.62 -6.35
CA THR A 219 25.71 -13.45 -6.47
C THR A 219 26.06 -12.19 -7.28
N ARG A 220 25.08 -11.64 -8.00
CA ARG A 220 25.25 -10.47 -8.86
C ARG A 220 24.02 -9.61 -8.86
N ILE A 221 24.24 -8.29 -8.87
CA ILE A 221 23.22 -7.28 -9.09
C ILE A 221 23.58 -6.40 -10.28
N GLU A 222 22.56 -5.89 -10.97
CA GLU A 222 22.72 -4.93 -12.06
C GLU A 222 21.80 -3.74 -11.79
N LEU A 223 22.35 -2.53 -11.88
CA LEU A 223 21.58 -1.30 -11.78
C LEU A 223 21.79 -0.48 -13.06
N SER A 224 20.69 -0.12 -13.70
CA SER A 224 20.73 0.70 -14.90
C SER A 224 19.75 1.86 -14.81
N LEU A 225 20.15 3.01 -15.33
CA LEU A 225 19.31 4.19 -15.50
C LEU A 225 19.18 4.50 -16.99
N THR A 226 17.95 4.57 -17.47
CA THR A 226 17.62 4.85 -18.88
C THR A 226 16.49 5.86 -18.96
N SER A 227 16.18 6.36 -20.15
CA SER A 227 14.99 7.18 -20.39
C SER A 227 14.12 6.54 -21.46
N SER A 228 12.82 6.55 -21.26
CA SER A 228 11.82 6.09 -22.23
C SER A 228 10.51 6.86 -22.05
N GLU A 229 9.93 7.28 -23.15
CA GLU A 229 8.62 7.94 -23.19
C GLU A 229 8.45 9.13 -22.24
N GLY A 230 9.51 9.93 -22.06
CA GLY A 230 9.49 11.09 -21.16
C GLY A 230 9.61 10.75 -19.68
N CYS A 231 9.98 9.52 -19.35
CA CYS A 231 10.26 9.06 -17.98
C CYS A 231 11.72 8.63 -17.82
N ALA A 232 12.28 8.88 -16.66
CA ALA A 232 13.50 8.23 -16.20
C ALA A 232 13.14 6.85 -15.64
N LEU A 233 13.84 5.82 -16.08
CA LEU A 233 13.63 4.42 -15.66
C LEU A 233 14.89 3.94 -14.95
N LEU A 234 14.78 3.67 -13.65
CA LEU A 234 15.82 2.98 -12.90
C LEU A 234 15.41 1.52 -12.74
N GLU A 235 16.25 0.62 -13.22
CA GLU A 235 16.08 -0.82 -13.03
C GLU A 235 17.18 -1.36 -12.12
N LEU A 236 16.78 -2.08 -11.06
CA LEU A 236 17.65 -2.85 -10.19
C LEU A 236 17.26 -4.32 -10.34
N SER A 237 18.18 -5.13 -10.82
CA SER A 237 17.98 -6.57 -11.01
C SER A 237 19.02 -7.40 -10.28
N ASP A 238 18.62 -8.60 -9.86
CA ASP A 238 19.47 -9.61 -9.24
C ASP A 238 19.32 -10.98 -9.93
N ASN A 239 20.30 -11.83 -9.76
CA ASN A 239 20.30 -13.20 -10.27
C ASN A 239 19.93 -14.25 -9.20
N GLY A 240 19.19 -13.88 -8.18
CA GLY A 240 18.90 -14.71 -7.01
C GLY A 240 17.80 -15.74 -7.22
N VAL A 241 17.18 -16.16 -6.12
CA VAL A 241 16.18 -17.24 -6.10
C VAL A 241 14.89 -16.88 -6.83
N GLY A 242 14.62 -15.59 -7.06
CA GLY A 242 13.38 -15.13 -7.66
C GLY A 242 12.16 -15.26 -6.75
N ILE A 243 11.00 -14.92 -7.30
CA ILE A 243 9.73 -14.84 -6.58
C ILE A 243 8.68 -15.62 -7.36
N GLU A 244 7.83 -16.39 -6.69
CA GLU A 244 6.72 -17.13 -7.27
C GLU A 244 5.66 -16.15 -7.81
N LYS A 245 4.95 -16.57 -8.86
CA LYS A 245 3.97 -15.71 -9.55
C LYS A 245 2.82 -15.30 -8.65
N GLU A 246 2.43 -16.16 -7.72
CA GLU A 246 1.41 -15.90 -6.72
C GLU A 246 1.85 -14.81 -5.75
N ASP A 247 3.08 -14.89 -5.25
CA ASP A 247 3.67 -13.95 -4.29
C ASP A 247 3.97 -12.59 -4.95
N LEU A 248 4.37 -12.59 -6.23
CA LEU A 248 4.75 -11.38 -6.96
C LEU A 248 3.65 -10.30 -6.98
N LYS A 249 2.39 -10.70 -6.84
CA LYS A 249 1.25 -9.78 -6.75
C LYS A 249 1.17 -9.04 -5.40
N HIS A 250 1.81 -9.61 -4.39
CA HIS A 250 1.68 -9.20 -2.98
C HIS A 250 2.96 -8.62 -2.38
N ILE A 251 4.09 -8.62 -3.13
CA ILE A 251 5.38 -8.16 -2.58
C ILE A 251 5.39 -6.70 -2.12
N PHE A 252 4.49 -5.88 -2.64
CA PHE A 252 4.30 -4.49 -2.23
C PHE A 252 3.24 -4.33 -1.14
N ASP A 253 2.55 -5.41 -0.77
CA ASP A 253 1.59 -5.39 0.32
C ASP A 253 2.34 -5.26 1.66
N ARG A 254 1.71 -4.63 2.62
CA ARG A 254 2.28 -4.38 3.95
C ARG A 254 2.50 -5.68 4.70
N LEU A 255 3.66 -5.84 5.32
CA LEU A 255 4.05 -7.02 6.10
C LEU A 255 4.05 -8.33 5.32
N TYR A 256 3.94 -8.28 4.01
CA TYR A 256 3.99 -9.47 3.19
C TYR A 256 5.41 -10.06 3.20
N LYS A 257 5.49 -11.37 3.40
CA LYS A 257 6.73 -12.15 3.38
C LYS A 257 6.48 -13.41 2.55
N CYS A 258 7.26 -13.64 1.52
CA CYS A 258 7.15 -14.82 0.64
C CYS A 258 7.36 -16.14 1.41
N ASP A 259 8.29 -16.14 2.38
CA ASP A 259 8.52 -17.28 3.27
C ASP A 259 7.51 -17.27 4.41
N LYS A 260 6.58 -18.21 4.41
CA LYS A 260 5.66 -18.48 5.53
C LYS A 260 6.38 -19.07 6.77
N GLY A 261 7.68 -19.32 6.67
CA GLY A 261 8.56 -19.70 7.78
C GLY A 261 8.94 -18.47 8.60
N ARG A 262 8.66 -18.50 9.91
CA ARG A 262 8.94 -17.44 10.91
C ARG A 262 10.41 -16.98 11.03
N THR A 263 11.31 -17.46 10.18
CA THR A 263 12.77 -17.22 10.22
C THR A 263 13.28 -16.20 9.20
N ALA A 264 12.43 -15.70 8.30
CA ALA A 264 12.84 -14.70 7.31
C ALA A 264 13.21 -13.38 8.00
N LYS A 265 14.48 -12.95 7.85
CA LYS A 265 14.95 -11.63 8.28
C LYS A 265 14.16 -10.53 7.54
N GLY A 266 13.86 -9.43 8.23
CA GLY A 266 13.21 -8.27 7.64
C GLY A 266 11.80 -8.03 8.16
N SER A 267 11.35 -6.78 8.11
CA SER A 267 10.06 -6.33 8.62
C SER A 267 8.87 -6.63 7.69
N GLY A 268 9.11 -6.89 6.41
CA GLY A 268 8.08 -6.92 5.37
C GLY A 268 7.50 -5.54 5.03
N LEU A 269 8.14 -4.46 5.50
CA LEU A 269 7.72 -3.09 5.25
C LEU A 269 8.55 -2.40 4.16
N GLY A 270 9.77 -2.85 3.88
CA GLY A 270 10.70 -2.17 2.98
C GLY A 270 10.15 -1.93 1.58
N LEU A 271 9.62 -2.97 0.92
CA LEU A 271 9.05 -2.84 -0.42
C LEU A 271 7.75 -2.02 -0.43
N SER A 272 6.91 -2.13 0.60
CA SER A 272 5.70 -1.31 0.72
C SER A 272 6.02 0.17 0.95
N ILE A 273 7.08 0.49 1.71
CA ILE A 273 7.59 1.86 1.87
C ILE A 273 8.12 2.39 0.53
N ALA A 274 8.93 1.59 -0.19
CA ALA A 274 9.44 1.97 -1.50
C ALA A 274 8.31 2.26 -2.49
N CYS A 275 7.26 1.44 -2.50
CA CYS A 275 6.08 1.64 -3.33
C CYS A 275 5.35 2.95 -2.99
N GLN A 276 5.01 3.16 -1.73
CA GLN A 276 4.29 4.36 -1.29
C GLN A 276 5.08 5.66 -1.53
N LEU A 277 6.38 5.66 -1.28
CA LEU A 277 7.24 6.82 -1.55
C LEU A 277 7.30 7.12 -3.05
N THR A 278 7.46 6.09 -3.88
CA THR A 278 7.47 6.24 -5.34
C THR A 278 6.15 6.85 -5.83
N GLU A 279 5.01 6.33 -5.37
CA GLU A 279 3.69 6.84 -5.74
C GLU A 279 3.46 8.28 -5.27
N LYS A 280 3.85 8.61 -4.03
CA LYS A 280 3.75 9.98 -3.51
C LYS A 280 4.58 10.98 -4.31
N MET A 281 5.71 10.57 -4.90
CA MET A 281 6.53 11.37 -5.79
C MET A 281 6.04 11.37 -7.26
N GLY A 282 4.85 10.82 -7.54
CA GLY A 282 4.29 10.75 -8.89
C GLY A 282 4.94 9.73 -9.81
N GLY A 283 5.77 8.84 -9.27
CA GLY A 283 6.40 7.74 -9.98
C GLY A 283 5.60 6.44 -9.90
N LYS A 284 6.18 5.39 -10.49
CA LYS A 284 5.63 4.04 -10.46
C LYS A 284 6.74 3.03 -10.21
N ILE A 285 6.47 2.05 -9.34
CA ILE A 285 7.34 0.89 -9.14
C ILE A 285 6.68 -0.37 -9.68
N THR A 286 7.46 -1.21 -10.35
CA THR A 286 7.02 -2.54 -10.81
C THR A 286 8.11 -3.56 -10.53
N ALA A 287 7.72 -4.84 -10.48
CA ALA A 287 8.65 -5.95 -10.32
C ALA A 287 8.36 -7.04 -11.36
N LYS A 288 9.43 -7.64 -11.88
CA LYS A 288 9.39 -8.83 -12.73
C LYS A 288 10.28 -9.88 -12.10
N SER A 289 9.78 -11.09 -11.94
CA SER A 289 10.55 -12.18 -11.36
C SER A 289 10.02 -13.52 -11.82
N ALA A 290 10.89 -14.52 -11.76
CA ALA A 290 10.53 -15.93 -11.90
C ALA A 290 11.45 -16.78 -11.00
N PRO A 291 10.98 -17.88 -10.45
CA PRO A 291 11.78 -18.77 -9.63
C PRO A 291 13.10 -19.18 -10.30
N GLY A 292 14.20 -19.02 -9.59
CA GLY A 292 15.56 -19.32 -10.07
C GLY A 292 16.10 -18.36 -11.14
N ARG A 293 15.42 -17.24 -11.42
CA ARG A 293 15.87 -16.24 -12.40
C ARG A 293 16.09 -14.86 -11.81
N GLY A 294 16.03 -14.74 -10.48
CA GLY A 294 16.16 -13.47 -9.78
C GLY A 294 14.94 -12.56 -9.90
N CYS A 295 15.13 -11.31 -9.54
CA CYS A 295 14.09 -10.28 -9.56
C CYS A 295 14.61 -9.01 -10.23
N ALA A 296 13.75 -8.28 -10.95
CA ALA A 296 14.03 -6.96 -11.49
C ALA A 296 12.95 -5.98 -11.01
N PHE A 297 13.37 -4.97 -10.27
CA PHE A 297 12.55 -3.84 -9.84
C PHE A 297 12.76 -2.67 -10.78
N THR A 298 11.70 -2.09 -11.30
CA THR A 298 11.77 -0.91 -12.18
C THR A 298 11.03 0.26 -11.52
N LEU A 299 11.74 1.35 -11.28
CA LEU A 299 11.22 2.65 -10.86
C LEU A 299 11.08 3.55 -12.09
N SER A 300 9.95 4.22 -12.23
CA SER A 300 9.67 5.16 -13.30
C SER A 300 9.29 6.52 -12.71
N PHE A 301 9.99 7.59 -13.10
CA PHE A 301 9.67 8.96 -12.70
C PHE A 301 9.52 9.83 -13.94
N PRO A 302 8.50 10.71 -14.02
CA PRO A 302 8.39 11.68 -15.10
C PRO A 302 9.62 12.62 -15.11
N LEU A 303 10.18 12.87 -16.29
CA LEU A 303 11.21 13.90 -16.46
C LEU A 303 10.57 15.29 -16.31
N ALA A 304 11.30 16.23 -15.68
CA ALA A 304 10.83 17.60 -15.43
C ALA A 304 10.86 18.48 -16.67
#